data_89f5aed7723664e08009fbdaaafd7c75
#
_entry.id   89f5aed7723664e08009fbdaaafd7c75
#
_cell.length_a   1.000
_cell.length_b   1.000
_cell.length_c   1.000
_cell.angle_alpha   90.00
_cell.angle_beta   90.00
_cell.angle_gamma   90.00
#
_symmetry.space_group_name_H-M   'P 1'
#
loop_
_entity.id
_entity.type
_entity.pdbx_description
1 polymer ?
#
loop_
_entity_poly.entity_id
_entity_poly.type
_entity_poly.pdbx_seq_one_letter_code
_entity_poly.pdbx_strand_id
1 'polypeptide(L)'
;IVDPTTNEQWIIDATPNIKKQLQLLKSKTGTEKIDGVLLTHAHMGHYTGLMHFGREVMGTNGIPVFAMPKMAIFLEENGPWSQLVELENISLQKLKSDSTINLNENIKIKPFLVPHRDEFSETVGYEITINRKTLIFIPDIDKWEKWETNITELIKKVDYAFLDATFYKNGELKR
;
A
#
# COMPACT_ATOMS: atom_id res chain seq x y z
N ILE A 1 -1.12 -5.71 -7.61
CA ILE A 1 -0.75 -5.16 -8.94
C ILE A 1 0.10 -6.21 -9.63
N VAL A 2 -0.20 -6.54 -10.87
CA VAL A 2 0.58 -7.49 -11.67
C VAL A 2 0.76 -6.90 -13.06
N ASP A 3 1.99 -6.91 -13.54
CA ASP A 3 2.30 -6.62 -14.95
C ASP A 3 2.47 -7.95 -15.70
N PRO A 4 1.52 -8.35 -16.54
CA PRO A 4 1.61 -9.61 -17.25
C PRO A 4 2.70 -9.63 -18.34
N THR A 5 3.23 -8.47 -18.71
CA THR A 5 4.28 -8.36 -19.73
C THR A 5 5.66 -8.68 -19.16
N THR A 6 5.95 -8.17 -17.95
CA THR A 6 7.24 -8.36 -17.27
C THR A 6 7.19 -9.46 -16.20
N ASN A 7 5.98 -9.93 -15.82
CA ASN A 7 5.71 -10.79 -14.68
C ASN A 7 6.12 -10.17 -13.32
N GLU A 8 6.31 -8.86 -13.28
CA GLU A 8 6.54 -8.14 -12.04
C GLU A 8 5.23 -7.92 -11.29
N GLN A 9 5.31 -7.94 -9.95
CA GLN A 9 4.12 -7.89 -9.12
C GLN A 9 4.37 -7.25 -7.76
N TRP A 10 3.41 -6.43 -7.35
CA TRP A 10 3.45 -5.66 -6.10
C TRP A 10 2.18 -5.91 -5.28
N ILE A 11 2.32 -5.83 -3.97
CA ILE A 11 1.20 -5.87 -3.03
C ILE A 11 0.96 -4.45 -2.50
N ILE A 12 -0.29 -4.03 -2.42
CA ILE A 12 -0.66 -2.85 -1.63
C ILE A 12 -1.12 -3.36 -0.27
N ASP A 13 -0.46 -2.89 0.76
CA ASP A 13 -0.55 -3.31 2.15
C ASP A 13 -0.22 -4.79 2.42
N ALA A 14 0.73 -5.01 3.30
CA ALA A 14 1.05 -6.32 3.84
C ALA A 14 0.16 -6.58 5.05
N THR A 15 -1.04 -7.11 4.81
CA THR A 15 -2.03 -7.33 5.87
C THR A 15 -1.63 -8.51 6.79
N PRO A 16 -2.26 -8.68 7.98
CA PRO A 16 -2.07 -9.88 8.80
C PRO A 16 -2.31 -11.20 8.03
N ASN A 17 -3.05 -11.14 6.92
CA ASN A 17 -3.32 -12.28 6.04
C ASN A 17 -2.35 -12.38 4.86
N ILE A 18 -1.11 -11.89 5.00
CA ILE A 18 -0.11 -11.88 3.92
C ILE A 18 0.05 -13.26 3.23
N LYS A 19 -0.03 -14.35 3.98
CA LYS A 19 0.03 -15.70 3.42
C LYS A 19 -1.08 -15.95 2.39
N LYS A 20 -2.30 -15.48 2.68
CA LYS A 20 -3.42 -15.59 1.73
C LYS A 20 -3.23 -14.66 0.53
N GLN A 21 -2.68 -13.46 0.75
CA GLN A 21 -2.36 -12.54 -0.35
C GLN A 21 -1.36 -13.20 -1.30
N LEU A 22 -0.28 -13.79 -0.79
CA LEU A 22 0.72 -14.49 -1.60
C LEU A 22 0.15 -15.74 -2.28
N GLN A 23 -0.68 -16.54 -1.60
CA GLN A 23 -1.36 -17.68 -2.20
C GLN A 23 -2.30 -17.27 -3.35
N LEU A 24 -3.06 -16.19 -3.17
CA LEU A 24 -3.91 -15.65 -4.21
C LEU A 24 -3.08 -15.18 -5.41
N LEU A 25 -1.99 -14.48 -5.14
CA LEU A 25 -1.05 -14.03 -6.16
C LEU A 25 -0.53 -15.22 -6.96
N LYS A 26 0.01 -16.24 -6.27
CA LYS A 26 0.49 -17.50 -6.88
C LYS A 26 -0.58 -18.19 -7.73
N SER A 27 -1.82 -18.22 -7.26
CA SER A 27 -2.93 -18.85 -8.01
C SER A 27 -3.24 -18.16 -9.33
N LYS A 28 -2.89 -16.87 -9.46
CA LYS A 28 -3.13 -16.05 -10.65
C LYS A 28 -1.90 -15.92 -11.55
N THR A 29 -0.71 -15.97 -10.99
CA THR A 29 0.55 -15.67 -11.70
C THR A 29 1.49 -16.86 -11.77
N GLY A 30 1.24 -17.92 -11.00
CA GLY A 30 2.12 -19.09 -10.90
C GLY A 30 3.28 -18.92 -9.92
N THR A 31 3.49 -17.74 -9.32
CA THR A 31 4.60 -17.47 -8.39
C THR A 31 4.15 -16.65 -7.18
N GLU A 32 4.84 -16.86 -6.05
CA GLU A 32 4.71 -16.05 -4.83
C GLU A 32 5.76 -14.91 -4.77
N LYS A 33 6.63 -14.79 -5.78
CA LYS A 33 7.59 -13.70 -5.84
C LYS A 33 6.85 -12.38 -5.85
N ILE A 34 7.35 -11.41 -5.10
CA ILE A 34 6.90 -10.01 -5.15
C ILE A 34 8.08 -9.11 -5.44
N ASP A 35 7.85 -8.06 -6.20
CA ASP A 35 8.87 -7.07 -6.57
C ASP A 35 8.76 -5.81 -5.69
N GLY A 36 7.78 -5.76 -4.82
CA GLY A 36 7.66 -4.73 -3.78
C GLY A 36 6.33 -4.70 -3.07
N VAL A 37 6.29 -3.88 -2.03
CA VAL A 37 5.09 -3.59 -1.23
C VAL A 37 4.88 -2.08 -1.17
N LEU A 38 3.66 -1.63 -1.41
CA LEU A 38 3.26 -0.24 -1.21
C LEU A 38 2.43 -0.15 0.08
N LEU A 39 2.83 0.70 1.02
CA LEU A 39 2.10 0.85 2.28
C LEU A 39 1.22 2.11 2.25
N THR A 40 0.02 1.98 2.74
CA THR A 40 -0.91 3.12 2.83
C THR A 40 -0.74 3.90 4.13
N HIS A 41 -0.64 3.21 5.28
CA HIS A 41 -0.50 3.84 6.59
C HIS A 41 -0.17 2.85 7.72
N ALA A 42 0.11 3.36 8.93
CA ALA A 42 0.56 2.59 10.09
C ALA A 42 -0.58 2.09 10.99
N HIS A 43 -1.67 1.57 10.44
CA HIS A 43 -2.62 0.76 11.19
C HIS A 43 -2.33 -0.73 11.00
N MET A 44 -2.47 -1.52 12.08
CA MET A 44 -2.03 -2.92 12.12
C MET A 44 -2.57 -3.80 11.00
N GLY A 45 -3.76 -3.47 10.48
CA GLY A 45 -4.36 -4.17 9.35
C GLY A 45 -3.59 -4.05 8.03
N HIS A 46 -2.65 -3.08 7.91
CA HIS A 46 -2.05 -2.67 6.65
C HIS A 46 -0.56 -3.01 6.53
N TYR A 47 0.17 -3.21 7.64
CA TYR A 47 1.62 -3.38 7.60
C TYR A 47 2.16 -4.56 8.43
N THR A 48 1.36 -5.14 9.33
CA THR A 48 1.89 -6.19 10.23
C THR A 48 2.33 -7.45 9.50
N GLY A 49 1.82 -7.69 8.31
CA GLY A 49 2.27 -8.80 7.47
C GLY A 49 3.74 -8.71 7.05
N LEU A 50 4.36 -7.52 7.09
CA LEU A 50 5.79 -7.35 6.81
C LEU A 50 6.68 -8.23 7.70
N MET A 51 6.24 -8.57 8.92
CA MET A 51 6.99 -9.46 9.81
C MET A 51 7.30 -10.82 9.19
N HIS A 52 6.53 -11.25 8.18
CA HIS A 52 6.78 -12.52 7.48
C HIS A 52 8.01 -12.46 6.56
N PHE A 53 8.51 -11.27 6.23
CA PHE A 53 9.71 -11.13 5.41
C PHE A 53 11.01 -11.38 6.18
N GLY A 54 10.92 -11.40 7.53
CA GLY A 54 12.05 -11.66 8.40
C GLY A 54 12.68 -13.04 8.17
N ARG A 55 13.92 -13.17 8.63
CA ARG A 55 14.78 -14.37 8.47
C ARG A 55 14.17 -15.65 9.02
N GLU A 56 13.30 -15.55 10.03
CA GLU A 56 12.67 -16.69 10.69
C GLU A 56 11.49 -17.26 9.89
N VAL A 57 11.02 -16.57 8.83
CA VAL A 57 9.87 -17.00 8.02
C VAL A 57 10.27 -17.10 6.55
N MET A 58 10.37 -15.98 5.83
CA MET A 58 10.68 -15.97 4.39
C MET A 58 12.15 -15.69 4.10
N GLY A 59 12.84 -14.98 5.01
CA GLY A 59 14.23 -14.59 4.83
C GLY A 59 14.46 -13.84 3.53
N THR A 60 13.60 -12.84 3.25
CA THR A 60 13.71 -12.06 2.02
C THR A 60 14.97 -11.21 2.00
N ASN A 61 15.39 -10.80 0.82
CA ASN A 61 16.58 -10.00 0.60
C ASN A 61 16.21 -8.74 -0.18
N GLY A 62 16.16 -7.60 0.50
CA GLY A 62 15.99 -6.28 -0.09
C GLY A 62 14.66 -6.02 -0.79
N ILE A 63 13.54 -6.65 -0.34
CA ILE A 63 12.22 -6.36 -0.93
C ILE A 63 11.92 -4.87 -0.81
N PRO A 64 11.69 -4.13 -1.92
CA PRO A 64 11.33 -2.72 -1.87
C PRO A 64 10.00 -2.52 -1.13
N VAL A 65 10.01 -1.65 -0.11
CA VAL A 65 8.81 -1.24 0.62
C VAL A 65 8.65 0.27 0.45
N PHE A 66 7.67 0.64 -0.34
CA PHE A 66 7.35 2.04 -0.64
C PHE A 66 6.46 2.60 0.47
N ALA A 67 6.91 3.65 1.13
CA ALA A 67 6.25 4.23 2.28
C ALA A 67 6.39 5.75 2.33
N MET A 68 5.38 6.43 2.86
CA MET A 68 5.48 7.86 3.17
C MET A 68 6.51 8.11 4.26
N PRO A 69 7.08 9.32 4.39
CA PRO A 69 8.21 9.59 5.28
C PRO A 69 8.00 9.18 6.74
N LYS A 70 6.85 9.50 7.35
CA LYS A 70 6.58 9.09 8.74
C LYS A 70 6.40 7.59 8.87
N MET A 71 5.77 6.94 7.86
CA MET A 71 5.64 5.48 7.83
C MET A 71 7.02 4.81 7.73
N ALA A 72 7.94 5.35 6.94
CA ALA A 72 9.29 4.84 6.84
C ALA A 72 10.04 4.96 8.18
N ILE A 73 9.99 6.14 8.83
CA ILE A 73 10.57 6.36 10.16
C ILE A 73 9.95 5.40 11.18
N PHE A 74 8.63 5.23 11.15
CA PHE A 74 7.93 4.30 12.05
C PHE A 74 8.50 2.87 11.93
N LEU A 75 8.75 2.38 10.74
CA LEU A 75 9.34 1.05 10.51
C LEU A 75 10.82 1.00 10.94
N GLU A 76 11.58 2.06 10.69
CA GLU A 76 12.99 2.16 11.07
C GLU A 76 13.20 2.18 12.60
N GLU A 77 12.29 2.78 13.36
CA GLU A 77 12.44 3.02 14.79
C GLU A 77 11.72 2.01 15.70
N ASN A 78 10.86 1.16 15.15
CA ASN A 78 10.05 0.26 15.97
C ASN A 78 10.33 -1.22 15.65
N GLY A 79 10.71 -1.96 16.67
CA GLY A 79 10.78 -3.43 16.58
C GLY A 79 9.37 -4.07 16.48
N PRO A 80 9.22 -5.21 15.77
CA PRO A 80 10.29 -5.96 15.11
C PRO A 80 10.63 -5.48 13.68
N TRP A 81 9.96 -4.46 13.14
CA TRP A 81 10.16 -4.00 11.75
C TRP A 81 11.53 -3.37 11.53
N SER A 82 12.10 -2.69 12.54
CA SER A 82 13.46 -2.15 12.45
C SER A 82 14.50 -3.24 12.15
N GLN A 83 14.32 -4.45 12.70
CA GLN A 83 15.17 -5.58 12.38
C GLN A 83 15.10 -6.00 10.91
N LEU A 84 13.93 -5.88 10.27
CA LEU A 84 13.80 -6.19 8.84
C LEU A 84 14.61 -5.23 7.97
N VAL A 85 14.69 -3.96 8.40
CA VAL A 85 15.50 -2.93 7.74
C VAL A 85 16.98 -3.18 7.99
N GLU A 86 17.38 -3.37 9.24
CA GLU A 86 18.78 -3.62 9.66
C GLU A 86 19.38 -4.86 9.01
N LEU A 87 18.59 -5.92 8.84
CA LEU A 87 18.99 -7.19 8.20
C LEU A 87 18.79 -7.19 6.69
N GLU A 88 18.40 -6.05 6.11
CA GLU A 88 18.15 -5.90 4.68
C GLU A 88 17.10 -6.90 4.13
N ASN A 89 16.19 -7.39 4.98
CA ASN A 89 15.06 -8.19 4.50
C ASN A 89 14.13 -7.34 3.64
N ILE A 90 13.98 -6.06 3.98
CA ILE A 90 13.26 -5.05 3.23
C ILE A 90 14.14 -3.83 2.97
N SER A 91 13.86 -3.11 1.89
CA SER A 91 14.53 -1.86 1.53
C SER A 91 13.49 -0.74 1.42
N LEU A 92 13.55 0.24 2.33
CA LEU A 92 12.57 1.33 2.37
C LEU A 92 12.79 2.31 1.22
N GLN A 93 11.73 2.57 0.47
CA GLN A 93 11.66 3.53 -0.63
C GLN A 93 10.73 4.67 -0.21
N LYS A 94 11.31 5.84 0.14
CA LYS A 94 10.52 6.99 0.64
C LYS A 94 9.72 7.63 -0.49
N LEU A 95 8.41 7.67 -0.33
CA LEU A 95 7.46 8.32 -1.22
C LEU A 95 7.35 9.82 -0.91
N LYS A 96 6.78 10.56 -1.85
CA LYS A 96 6.36 11.94 -1.66
C LYS A 96 4.95 12.11 -2.21
N SER A 97 4.05 12.73 -1.43
CA SER A 97 2.67 13.00 -1.88
C SER A 97 2.65 13.73 -3.22
N ASP A 98 1.73 13.33 -4.06
CA ASP A 98 1.47 13.88 -5.40
C ASP A 98 2.66 13.77 -6.38
N SER A 99 3.68 12.99 -6.02
CA SER A 99 4.81 12.70 -6.89
C SER A 99 4.65 11.33 -7.53
N THR A 100 4.72 11.29 -8.86
CA THR A 100 4.64 10.02 -9.59
C THR A 100 5.99 9.32 -9.58
N ILE A 101 5.98 8.02 -9.27
CA ILE A 101 7.12 7.12 -9.45
C ILE A 101 6.76 6.00 -10.42
N ASN A 102 7.75 5.48 -11.11
CA ASN A 102 7.61 4.31 -11.97
C ASN A 102 7.96 3.06 -11.16
N LEU A 103 7.05 2.10 -11.06
CA LEU A 103 7.38 0.77 -10.54
C LEU A 103 8.17 -0.02 -11.59
N ASN A 104 7.77 0.12 -12.84
CA ASN A 104 8.49 -0.34 -14.03
C ASN A 104 8.14 0.55 -15.23
N GLU A 105 8.45 0.12 -16.44
CA GLU A 105 8.16 0.90 -17.66
C GLU A 105 6.66 1.02 -17.98
N ASN A 106 5.83 0.11 -17.48
CA ASN A 106 4.40 0.03 -17.78
C ASN A 106 3.52 0.57 -16.65
N ILE A 107 4.03 0.62 -15.40
CA ILE A 107 3.25 0.91 -14.20
C ILE A 107 3.81 2.11 -13.47
N LYS A 108 2.95 3.10 -13.26
CA LYS A 108 3.23 4.30 -12.47
C LYS A 108 2.29 4.36 -11.27
N ILE A 109 2.81 4.86 -10.17
CA ILE A 109 2.01 5.14 -8.97
C ILE A 109 2.21 6.59 -8.54
N LYS A 110 1.17 7.17 -7.97
CA LYS A 110 1.21 8.48 -7.35
C LYS A 110 0.44 8.40 -6.03
N PRO A 111 1.12 8.46 -4.87
CA PRO A 111 0.46 8.55 -3.58
C PRO A 111 -0.17 9.93 -3.42
N PHE A 112 -1.33 10.00 -2.78
CA PHE A 112 -1.98 11.24 -2.39
C PHE A 112 -2.56 11.12 -0.98
N LEU A 113 -2.51 12.21 -0.21
CA LEU A 113 -2.99 12.19 1.17
C LEU A 113 -4.52 12.10 1.23
N VAL A 114 -5.00 11.32 2.19
CA VAL A 114 -6.42 11.24 2.54
C VAL A 114 -6.59 11.47 4.04
N PRO A 115 -7.68 12.11 4.49
CA PRO A 115 -7.93 12.32 5.91
C PRO A 115 -8.21 10.99 6.61
N HIS A 116 -7.42 10.69 7.63
CA HIS A 116 -7.61 9.51 8.47
C HIS A 116 -7.03 9.79 9.87
N ARG A 117 -6.95 8.75 10.71
CA ARG A 117 -6.31 8.84 12.03
C ARG A 117 -4.81 8.63 11.86
N ASP A 118 -4.07 9.71 11.77
CA ASP A 118 -2.63 9.70 11.47
C ASP A 118 -1.78 9.61 12.75
N GLU A 119 -2.08 8.63 13.63
CA GLU A 119 -1.40 8.48 14.93
C GLU A 119 0.10 8.24 14.77
N PHE A 120 0.51 7.47 13.79
CA PHE A 120 1.92 7.07 13.59
C PHE A 120 2.48 7.43 12.22
N SER A 121 1.63 7.61 11.22
CA SER A 121 2.07 7.93 9.87
C SER A 121 1.05 8.75 9.12
N GLU A 122 1.44 9.29 7.98
CA GLU A 122 0.50 9.78 6.98
C GLU A 122 -0.38 8.63 6.48
N THR A 123 -1.61 8.94 6.06
CA THR A 123 -2.47 8.01 5.33
C THR A 123 -2.59 8.44 3.87
N VAL A 124 -2.36 7.49 2.96
CA VAL A 124 -2.44 7.74 1.52
C VAL A 124 -3.36 6.78 0.80
N GLY A 125 -4.00 7.29 -0.25
CA GLY A 125 -4.46 6.50 -1.38
C GLY A 125 -3.42 6.51 -2.49
N TYR A 126 -3.64 5.65 -3.49
CA TYR A 126 -2.78 5.56 -4.68
C TYR A 126 -3.58 5.77 -5.95
N GLU A 127 -3.09 6.66 -6.81
CA GLU A 127 -3.43 6.66 -8.23
C GLU A 127 -2.43 5.75 -8.94
N ILE A 128 -2.93 4.77 -9.68
CA ILE A 128 -2.10 3.77 -10.36
C ILE A 128 -2.45 3.83 -11.84
N THR A 129 -1.44 4.07 -12.66
CA THR A 129 -1.58 4.05 -14.12
C THR A 129 -0.88 2.82 -14.67
N ILE A 130 -1.62 2.01 -15.40
CA ILE A 130 -1.12 0.81 -16.10
C ILE A 130 -1.45 0.97 -17.58
N ASN A 131 -0.43 1.10 -18.42
CA ASN A 131 -0.60 1.46 -19.82
C ASN A 131 -1.39 2.78 -19.98
N ARG A 132 -2.63 2.71 -20.46
CA ARG A 132 -3.52 3.87 -20.64
C ARG A 132 -4.70 3.88 -19.68
N LYS A 133 -4.71 2.97 -18.69
CA LYS A 133 -5.78 2.86 -17.70
C LYS A 133 -5.33 3.42 -16.38
N THR A 134 -6.20 4.16 -15.73
CA THR A 134 -5.95 4.74 -14.41
C THR A 134 -6.95 4.19 -13.42
N LEU A 135 -6.45 3.79 -12.26
CA LEU A 135 -7.27 3.40 -11.13
C LEU A 135 -6.88 4.20 -9.88
N ILE A 136 -7.82 4.39 -8.99
CA ILE A 136 -7.57 4.85 -7.62
C ILE A 136 -7.86 3.75 -6.63
N PHE A 137 -7.04 3.69 -5.57
CA PHE A 137 -7.17 2.77 -4.46
C PHE A 137 -7.09 3.55 -3.14
N ILE A 138 -8.20 3.60 -2.39
CA ILE A 138 -8.34 4.30 -1.11
C ILE A 138 -8.94 3.28 -0.13
N PRO A 139 -8.12 2.50 0.58
CA PRO A 139 -8.62 1.44 1.45
C PRO A 139 -9.21 1.98 2.75
N ASP A 140 -8.67 3.08 3.27
CA ASP A 140 -9.13 3.71 4.50
C ASP A 140 -9.21 5.23 4.34
N ILE A 141 -10.32 5.79 4.78
CA ILE A 141 -10.55 7.23 4.91
C ILE A 141 -11.47 7.48 6.11
N ASP A 142 -11.29 8.57 6.85
CA ASP A 142 -12.15 8.86 8.01
C ASP A 142 -13.56 9.25 7.54
N LYS A 143 -13.65 10.36 6.82
CA LYS A 143 -14.91 10.82 6.21
C LYS A 143 -14.62 11.52 4.90
N TRP A 144 -15.38 11.19 3.87
CA TRP A 144 -15.27 11.80 2.55
C TRP A 144 -15.47 13.31 2.58
N GLU A 145 -16.32 13.82 3.49
CA GLU A 145 -16.61 15.25 3.64
C GLU A 145 -15.45 16.04 4.27
N LYS A 146 -14.51 15.37 4.93
CA LYS A 146 -13.31 16.00 5.48
C LYS A 146 -12.18 16.14 4.46
N TRP A 147 -12.30 15.47 3.33
CA TRP A 147 -11.30 15.54 2.28
C TRP A 147 -11.54 16.74 1.39
N GLU A 148 -10.51 17.56 1.15
CA GLU A 148 -10.59 18.71 0.27
C GLU A 148 -10.88 18.34 -1.19
N THR A 149 -10.51 17.09 -1.58
CA THR A 149 -10.79 16.57 -2.91
C THR A 149 -12.20 16.01 -3.00
N ASN A 150 -12.95 16.48 -3.98
CA ASN A 150 -14.28 15.93 -4.26
C ASN A 150 -14.16 14.55 -4.90
N ILE A 151 -14.54 13.50 -4.17
CA ILE A 151 -14.45 12.12 -4.64
C ILE A 151 -15.27 11.89 -5.90
N THR A 152 -16.45 12.51 -6.03
CA THR A 152 -17.31 12.37 -7.20
C THR A 152 -16.64 12.90 -8.48
N GLU A 153 -15.88 13.99 -8.36
CA GLU A 153 -15.12 14.53 -9.49
C GLU A 153 -13.84 13.73 -9.75
N LEU A 154 -13.27 13.11 -8.74
CA LEU A 154 -12.10 12.26 -8.90
C LEU A 154 -12.44 10.96 -9.66
N ILE A 155 -13.52 10.27 -9.27
CA ILE A 155 -13.90 9.01 -9.91
C ILE A 155 -14.30 9.16 -11.38
N LYS A 156 -14.78 10.34 -11.79
CA LYS A 156 -15.07 10.65 -13.20
C LYS A 156 -13.83 10.65 -14.09
N LYS A 157 -12.64 10.82 -13.51
CA LYS A 157 -11.37 10.96 -14.22
C LYS A 157 -10.57 9.66 -14.33
N VAL A 158 -11.04 8.58 -13.71
CA VAL A 158 -10.35 7.30 -13.67
C VAL A 158 -11.19 6.19 -14.28
N ASP A 159 -10.54 5.12 -14.72
CA ASP A 159 -11.24 3.96 -15.29
C ASP A 159 -11.81 3.05 -14.19
N TYR A 160 -11.13 2.97 -13.03
CA TYR A 160 -11.53 2.11 -11.92
C TYR A 160 -11.32 2.83 -10.58
N ALA A 161 -12.18 2.56 -9.61
CA ALA A 161 -12.08 3.07 -8.26
C ALA A 161 -12.32 1.96 -7.24
N PHE A 162 -11.36 1.74 -6.34
CA PHE A 162 -11.48 0.89 -5.17
C PHE A 162 -11.48 1.81 -3.95
N LEU A 163 -12.62 1.89 -3.28
CA LEU A 163 -12.88 2.90 -2.27
C LEU A 163 -13.28 2.24 -0.95
N ASP A 164 -12.91 2.87 0.16
CA ASP A 164 -13.43 2.51 1.48
C ASP A 164 -14.95 2.65 1.51
N ALA A 165 -15.62 1.58 1.89
CA ALA A 165 -17.05 1.50 2.10
C ALA A 165 -17.38 0.69 3.37
N THR A 166 -16.54 0.84 4.41
CA THR A 166 -16.63 0.10 5.67
C THR A 166 -17.94 0.38 6.41
N PHE A 167 -18.48 1.60 6.31
CA PHE A 167 -19.71 2.02 6.99
C PHE A 167 -20.79 2.42 5.99
N TYR A 168 -21.99 1.88 6.21
CA TYR A 168 -23.16 2.19 5.39
C TYR A 168 -23.80 3.54 5.75
N LYS A 169 -23.78 3.92 7.05
CA LYS A 169 -24.37 5.15 7.55
C LYS A 169 -23.67 5.68 8.79
N ASN A 170 -23.88 6.97 9.07
CA ASN A 170 -23.39 7.59 10.31
C ASN A 170 -23.99 6.92 11.56
N GLY A 171 -23.18 6.77 12.60
CA GLY A 171 -23.59 6.25 13.90
C GLY A 171 -23.49 4.72 14.05
N GLU A 172 -22.93 4.00 13.09
CA GLU A 172 -22.63 2.57 13.24
C GLU A 172 -21.53 2.31 14.26
N LEU A 173 -20.61 3.26 14.43
CA LEU A 173 -19.67 3.30 15.56
C LEU A 173 -20.03 4.43 16.50
N LYS A 174 -20.00 4.14 17.79
CA LYS A 174 -20.04 5.17 18.84
C LYS A 174 -18.67 5.84 18.90
N ARG A 175 -18.46 6.87 18.10
CA ARG A 175 -17.27 7.75 18.12
C ARG A 175 -17.71 9.18 18.28
#